data_2ae68aafd102c0157c0de7c9aa330ab6
#
_entry.id   2ae68aafd102c0157c0de7c9aa330ab6
#
_cell.length_a   1.000
_cell.length_b   1.000
_cell.length_c   1.000
_cell.angle_alpha   90.00
_cell.angle_beta   90.00
_cell.angle_gamma   90.00
#
_symmetry.space_group_name_H-M   'P 1'
#
loop_
_entity.id
_entity.type
_entity.pdbx_description
1 polymer ?
#
loop_
_entity_poly.entity_id
_entity_poly.type
_entity_poly.pdbx_seq_one_letter_code
_entity_poly.pdbx_strand_id
1 'polypeptide(L)'
;MGEFNSNLYKAMSICDGSFRYIEEFSRLYTFTTENISGYIDYFDFDNKSLLTVGSSGDQVLNAFYSGARDITLFDINGYTKYYAYLKISAIISLSYKEFILFFFKYVDSPFERNKYMFSKQLFNKMKDTLRILDYESYLFFDELFSLYDKDIIRSRLFDDDEDRCVVIKGCNNYLKDEESYNRLKSIIRKITFRYVNGNIFDSDINGKFDNIFLSNLCTITSLERLKELLKKLDENNLKDRGSVLIGYLWNTHFDENNYKDNIKEVYKMPITREVLKDYITESHSIIGVRDILWEEEEKRDLVLIYRKK
;
A
#
# COMPACT_ATOMS: atom_id res chain seq x y z
N MET A 1 0.11 24.26 -6.39
CA MET A 1 1.54 24.67 -6.21
C MET A 1 1.98 24.74 -4.76
N GLY A 2 1.18 25.20 -3.80
CA GLY A 2 1.58 25.30 -2.40
C GLY A 2 1.90 23.97 -1.73
N GLU A 3 1.03 22.97 -1.89
CA GLU A 3 1.18 21.64 -1.29
C GLU A 3 2.36 20.87 -1.89
N PHE A 4 2.50 20.87 -3.22
CA PHE A 4 3.64 20.26 -3.90
C PHE A 4 4.98 20.82 -3.42
N ASN A 5 5.12 22.16 -3.38
CA ASN A 5 6.34 22.79 -2.90
C ASN A 5 6.64 22.41 -1.44
N SER A 6 5.62 22.33 -0.60
CA SER A 6 5.76 21.90 0.81
C SER A 6 6.26 20.46 0.89
N ASN A 7 5.68 19.54 0.12
CA ASN A 7 6.06 18.13 0.11
C ASN A 7 7.49 17.93 -0.42
N LEU A 8 7.86 18.60 -1.50
CA LEU A 8 9.23 18.55 -2.03
C LEU A 8 10.24 19.10 -1.01
N TYR A 9 9.95 20.26 -0.41
CA TYR A 9 10.82 20.85 0.61
C TYR A 9 11.02 19.92 1.81
N LYS A 10 9.95 19.28 2.30
CA LYS A 10 10.04 18.31 3.41
C LYS A 10 10.88 17.10 3.02
N ALA A 11 10.70 16.55 1.81
CA ALA A 11 11.51 15.44 1.31
C ALA A 11 12.99 15.78 1.22
N MET A 12 13.32 16.96 0.70
CA MET A 12 14.70 17.47 0.66
C MET A 12 15.27 17.63 2.07
N SER A 13 14.52 18.23 3.00
CA SER A 13 14.95 18.42 4.39
C SER A 13 15.15 17.08 5.12
N ILE A 14 14.38 16.03 4.78
CA ILE A 14 14.61 14.66 5.28
C ILE A 14 15.91 14.12 4.71
N CYS A 15 16.16 14.29 3.41
CA CYS A 15 17.41 13.85 2.76
C CYS A 15 18.63 14.55 3.35
N ASP A 16 18.53 15.84 3.67
CA ASP A 16 19.56 16.63 4.36
C ASP A 16 19.74 16.25 5.83
N GLY A 17 18.80 15.50 6.42
CA GLY A 17 18.80 15.16 7.85
C GLY A 17 18.36 16.29 8.77
N SER A 18 17.78 17.35 8.23
CA SER A 18 17.31 18.54 8.98
C SER A 18 15.85 18.46 9.43
N PHE A 19 15.08 17.49 8.88
CA PHE A 19 13.67 17.29 9.20
C PHE A 19 13.46 15.97 9.93
N ARG A 20 12.59 15.98 10.95
CA ARG A 20 12.15 14.76 11.65
C ARG A 20 10.91 14.18 10.97
N TYR A 21 10.83 12.87 10.93
CA TYR A 21 9.62 12.17 10.46
C TYR A 21 8.42 12.52 11.33
N ILE A 22 7.29 12.73 10.67
CA ILE A 22 5.96 12.92 11.27
C ILE A 22 4.97 12.03 10.54
N GLU A 23 3.75 11.86 11.05
CA GLU A 23 2.75 10.98 10.42
C GLU A 23 2.48 11.34 8.96
N GLU A 24 2.34 12.64 8.65
CA GLU A 24 2.09 13.15 7.31
C GLU A 24 3.32 13.11 6.40
N PHE A 25 4.47 12.73 6.94
CA PHE A 25 5.72 12.66 6.19
C PHE A 25 6.70 11.66 6.81
N SER A 26 6.33 10.39 6.78
CA SER A 26 7.14 9.25 7.22
C SER A 26 7.77 8.52 6.03
N ARG A 27 8.64 7.56 6.29
CA ARG A 27 9.15 6.68 5.24
C ARG A 27 8.00 5.87 4.63
N LEU A 28 8.05 5.68 3.31
CA LEU A 28 7.19 4.74 2.61
C LEU A 28 7.87 3.37 2.48
N TYR A 29 7.10 2.31 2.59
CA TYR A 29 7.58 1.00 2.17
C TYR A 29 7.79 0.97 0.65
N THR A 30 8.89 0.38 0.20
CA THR A 30 9.11 0.19 -1.25
C THR A 30 8.10 -0.76 -1.86
N PHE A 31 7.67 -1.75 -1.09
CA PHE A 31 6.58 -2.66 -1.42
C PHE A 31 5.69 -2.88 -0.21
N THR A 32 4.49 -3.39 -0.48
CA THR A 32 3.59 -3.80 0.60
C THR A 32 4.21 -4.91 1.44
N THR A 33 3.96 -4.84 2.74
CA THR A 33 4.23 -5.93 3.68
C THR A 33 3.05 -6.90 3.79
N GLU A 34 1.95 -6.63 3.06
CA GLU A 34 0.73 -7.42 3.05
C GLU A 34 0.73 -8.44 1.90
N ASN A 35 0.19 -9.64 2.16
CA ASN A 35 -0.05 -10.62 1.10
C ASN A 35 -1.32 -10.29 0.32
N ILE A 36 -1.23 -9.32 -0.60
CA ILE A 36 -2.36 -8.91 -1.43
C ILE A 36 -2.86 -10.09 -2.28
N SER A 37 -1.96 -10.91 -2.80
CA SER A 37 -2.33 -12.10 -3.59
C SER A 37 -3.19 -13.10 -2.82
N GLY A 38 -3.08 -13.14 -1.49
CA GLY A 38 -3.87 -14.02 -0.64
C GLY A 38 -5.33 -13.59 -0.46
N TYR A 39 -5.66 -12.33 -0.71
CA TYR A 39 -7.03 -11.84 -0.48
C TYR A 39 -7.70 -11.15 -1.67
N ILE A 40 -6.94 -10.74 -2.68
CA ILE A 40 -7.47 -9.90 -3.77
C ILE A 40 -8.60 -10.58 -4.55
N ASP A 41 -8.54 -11.90 -4.70
CA ASP A 41 -9.50 -12.71 -5.46
C ASP A 41 -10.86 -12.87 -4.74
N TYR A 42 -10.96 -12.45 -3.46
CA TYR A 42 -12.25 -12.39 -2.76
C TYR A 42 -13.10 -11.18 -3.16
N PHE A 43 -12.55 -10.28 -3.97
CA PHE A 43 -13.21 -9.06 -4.42
C PHE A 43 -13.55 -9.13 -5.91
N ASP A 44 -14.74 -8.66 -6.24
CA ASP A 44 -15.14 -8.37 -7.59
C ASP A 44 -14.77 -6.93 -7.93
N PHE A 45 -14.04 -6.72 -9.03
CA PHE A 45 -13.66 -5.40 -9.52
C PHE A 45 -14.32 -5.02 -10.84
N ASP A 46 -15.11 -5.91 -11.46
CA ASP A 46 -15.76 -5.61 -12.73
C ASP A 46 -16.81 -4.50 -12.54
N ASN A 47 -16.55 -3.36 -13.17
CA ASN A 47 -17.38 -2.15 -13.03
C ASN A 47 -17.57 -1.68 -11.58
N LYS A 48 -16.61 -1.99 -10.69
CA LYS A 48 -16.63 -1.64 -9.28
C LYS A 48 -15.64 -0.54 -8.94
N SER A 49 -16.05 0.32 -8.01
CA SER A 49 -15.21 1.38 -7.45
C SER A 49 -14.45 0.89 -6.21
N LEU A 50 -13.22 1.32 -6.08
CA LEU A 50 -12.33 1.00 -4.97
C LEU A 50 -11.85 2.27 -4.27
N LEU A 51 -11.96 2.30 -2.95
CA LEU A 51 -11.21 3.18 -2.08
C LEU A 51 -10.10 2.37 -1.40
N THR A 52 -8.85 2.81 -1.49
CA THR A 52 -7.73 2.08 -0.90
C THR A 52 -6.67 3.01 -0.33
N VAL A 53 -5.97 2.53 0.71
CA VAL A 53 -4.78 3.21 1.21
C VAL A 53 -3.70 3.27 0.14
N GLY A 54 -2.93 4.35 0.12
CA GLY A 54 -1.87 4.57 -0.85
C GLY A 54 -0.63 3.74 -0.59
N SER A 55 -0.06 3.91 0.59
CA SER A 55 1.12 3.19 1.05
C SER A 55 2.20 3.06 -0.06
N SER A 56 2.61 1.85 -0.37
CA SER A 56 3.58 1.54 -1.45
C SER A 56 3.01 1.59 -2.87
N GLY A 57 1.69 1.81 -3.06
CA GLY A 57 0.99 1.76 -4.34
C GLY A 57 0.62 0.34 -4.81
N ASP A 58 1.04 -0.71 -4.11
CA ASP A 58 0.83 -2.09 -4.57
C ASP A 58 -0.63 -2.52 -4.54
N GLN A 59 -1.45 -2.01 -3.60
CA GLN A 59 -2.88 -2.29 -3.59
C GLN A 59 -3.57 -1.77 -4.84
N VAL A 60 -3.22 -0.57 -5.30
CA VAL A 60 -3.73 0.00 -6.57
C VAL A 60 -3.32 -0.86 -7.75
N LEU A 61 -2.04 -1.26 -7.81
CA LEU A 61 -1.51 -2.04 -8.93
C LEU A 61 -2.13 -3.43 -9.01
N ASN A 62 -2.28 -4.11 -7.87
CA ASN A 62 -2.95 -5.42 -7.82
C ASN A 62 -4.45 -5.32 -8.14
N ALA A 63 -5.15 -4.32 -7.60
CA ALA A 63 -6.56 -4.11 -7.90
C ALA A 63 -6.77 -3.80 -9.39
N PHE A 64 -5.91 -2.96 -9.99
CA PHE A 64 -5.97 -2.67 -11.42
C PHE A 64 -5.64 -3.90 -12.28
N TYR A 65 -4.66 -4.71 -11.86
CA TYR A 65 -4.35 -5.99 -12.48
C TYR A 65 -5.55 -6.94 -12.46
N SER A 66 -6.31 -6.95 -11.35
CA SER A 66 -7.51 -7.76 -11.16
C SER A 66 -8.78 -7.16 -11.78
N GLY A 67 -8.70 -5.99 -12.44
CA GLY A 67 -9.82 -5.44 -13.21
C GLY A 67 -10.39 -4.10 -12.73
N ALA A 68 -9.97 -3.60 -11.56
CA ALA A 68 -10.43 -2.29 -11.06
C ALA A 68 -10.12 -1.16 -12.05
N ARG A 69 -11.05 -0.20 -12.20
CA ARG A 69 -10.89 0.95 -13.09
C ARG A 69 -11.25 2.29 -12.44
N ASP A 70 -12.15 2.31 -11.48
CA ASP A 70 -12.51 3.48 -10.68
C ASP A 70 -11.85 3.35 -9.30
N ILE A 71 -10.67 3.96 -9.15
CA ILE A 71 -9.85 3.82 -7.95
C ILE A 71 -9.67 5.19 -7.30
N THR A 72 -9.90 5.25 -6.00
CA THR A 72 -9.54 6.39 -5.16
C THR A 72 -8.48 5.95 -4.16
N LEU A 73 -7.35 6.64 -4.17
CA LEU A 73 -6.24 6.46 -3.27
C LEU A 73 -6.35 7.46 -2.13
N PHE A 74 -6.24 7.03 -0.90
CA PHE A 74 -6.07 7.95 0.22
C PHE A 74 -4.78 7.63 0.97
N ASP A 75 -4.11 8.65 1.47
CA ASP A 75 -2.96 8.50 2.36
C ASP A 75 -2.71 9.79 3.13
N ILE A 76 -2.25 9.65 4.37
CA ILE A 76 -1.81 10.78 5.17
C ILE A 76 -0.44 11.27 4.72
N ASN A 77 0.39 10.38 4.15
CA ASN A 77 1.74 10.69 3.74
C ASN A 77 1.78 11.48 2.43
N GLY A 78 2.30 12.71 2.48
CA GLY A 78 2.24 13.69 1.40
C GLY A 78 2.96 13.30 0.10
N TYR A 79 3.82 12.26 0.08
CA TYR A 79 4.50 11.86 -1.15
C TYR A 79 4.10 10.48 -1.70
N THR A 80 3.09 9.85 -1.11
CA THR A 80 2.55 8.57 -1.60
C THR A 80 2.08 8.64 -3.05
N LYS A 81 1.39 9.72 -3.44
CA LYS A 81 0.97 9.95 -4.83
C LYS A 81 2.15 9.88 -5.79
N TYR A 82 3.22 10.58 -5.47
CA TYR A 82 4.41 10.65 -6.34
C TYR A 82 5.05 9.28 -6.51
N TYR A 83 5.11 8.51 -5.43
CA TYR A 83 5.65 7.16 -5.46
C TYR A 83 4.78 6.18 -6.27
N ALA A 84 3.47 6.27 -6.16
CA ALA A 84 2.56 5.47 -6.99
C ALA A 84 2.78 5.74 -8.49
N TYR A 85 2.89 7.00 -8.90
CA TYR A 85 3.21 7.36 -10.29
C TYR A 85 4.62 6.94 -10.71
N LEU A 86 5.61 6.98 -9.82
CA LEU A 86 6.95 6.45 -10.09
C LEU A 86 6.89 4.95 -10.43
N LYS A 87 6.15 4.14 -9.63
CA LYS A 87 5.96 2.71 -9.92
C LYS A 87 5.25 2.48 -11.25
N ILE A 88 4.18 3.22 -11.53
CA ILE A 88 3.44 3.13 -12.80
C ILE A 88 4.36 3.45 -13.98
N SER A 89 5.14 4.53 -13.89
CA SER A 89 6.08 4.92 -14.94
C SER A 89 7.16 3.87 -15.17
N ALA A 90 7.62 3.23 -14.09
CA ALA A 90 8.59 2.15 -14.14
C ALA A 90 8.00 0.91 -14.85
N ILE A 91 6.77 0.51 -14.53
CA ILE A 91 6.11 -0.62 -15.20
C ILE A 91 5.96 -0.35 -16.71
N ILE A 92 5.61 0.88 -17.10
CA ILE A 92 5.46 1.25 -18.51
C ILE A 92 6.80 1.20 -19.25
N SER A 93 7.88 1.66 -18.63
CA SER A 93 9.14 1.96 -19.29
C SER A 93 10.21 0.89 -19.17
N LEU A 94 10.22 0.16 -18.04
CA LEU A 94 11.25 -0.82 -17.74
C LEU A 94 10.81 -2.25 -18.12
N SER A 95 11.77 -3.12 -18.42
CA SER A 95 11.54 -4.57 -18.43
C SER A 95 11.31 -5.09 -17.00
N TYR A 96 10.76 -6.30 -16.86
CA TYR A 96 10.60 -6.95 -15.56
C TYR A 96 11.90 -6.99 -14.75
N LYS A 97 13.00 -7.40 -15.41
CA LYS A 97 14.33 -7.45 -14.77
C LYS A 97 14.79 -6.06 -14.31
N GLU A 98 14.60 -5.02 -15.12
CA GLU A 98 14.99 -3.65 -14.77
C GLU A 98 14.13 -3.08 -13.65
N PHE A 99 12.82 -3.42 -13.61
CA PHE A 99 11.93 -3.07 -12.51
C PHE A 99 12.42 -3.69 -11.20
N ILE A 100 12.71 -4.98 -11.20
CA ILE A 100 13.29 -5.68 -10.04
C ILE A 100 14.62 -5.03 -9.62
N LEU A 101 15.51 -4.74 -10.56
CA LEU A 101 16.77 -4.06 -10.26
C LEU A 101 16.58 -2.64 -9.70
N PHE A 102 15.51 -1.93 -10.07
CA PHE A 102 15.29 -0.59 -9.56
C PHE A 102 14.72 -0.56 -8.15
N PHE A 103 13.81 -1.47 -7.81
CA PHE A 103 13.08 -1.39 -6.54
C PHE A 103 13.56 -2.33 -5.45
N PHE A 104 14.27 -3.43 -5.77
CA PHE A 104 14.64 -4.43 -4.77
C PHE A 104 16.08 -4.25 -4.28
N LYS A 105 16.26 -4.37 -2.98
CA LYS A 105 17.57 -4.29 -2.32
C LYS A 105 18.43 -5.51 -2.58
N TYR A 106 17.80 -6.68 -2.61
CA TYR A 106 18.46 -7.97 -2.88
C TYR A 106 17.74 -8.67 -4.04
N VAL A 107 18.47 -9.07 -5.07
CA VAL A 107 17.89 -9.67 -6.28
C VAL A 107 18.37 -11.12 -6.44
N ASP A 108 19.67 -11.30 -6.59
CA ASP A 108 20.26 -12.60 -6.89
C ASP A 108 20.83 -13.31 -5.64
N SER A 109 21.10 -12.56 -4.58
CA SER A 109 21.68 -13.06 -3.34
C SER A 109 21.13 -12.27 -2.16
N PRO A 110 20.79 -12.91 -1.03
CA PRO A 110 20.38 -12.19 0.18
C PRO A 110 21.55 -11.50 0.90
N PHE A 111 22.78 -11.73 0.43
CA PHE A 111 24.00 -11.20 1.05
C PHE A 111 24.64 -10.07 0.23
N GLU A 112 24.25 -9.94 -1.05
CA GLU A 112 24.82 -8.94 -1.94
C GLU A 112 23.78 -7.87 -2.29
N ARG A 113 24.06 -6.65 -1.86
CA ARG A 113 23.19 -5.51 -2.10
C ARG A 113 23.15 -5.12 -3.57
N ASN A 114 21.97 -4.98 -4.10
CA ASN A 114 21.75 -4.56 -5.47
C ASN A 114 22.22 -3.11 -5.71
N LYS A 115 23.28 -2.93 -6.47
CA LYS A 115 23.85 -1.62 -6.80
C LYS A 115 22.97 -0.75 -7.71
N TYR A 116 21.97 -1.31 -8.35
CA TYR A 116 21.06 -0.60 -9.26
C TYR A 116 19.80 -0.08 -8.57
N MET A 117 19.56 -0.42 -7.30
CA MET A 117 18.41 0.06 -6.55
C MET A 117 18.40 1.59 -6.55
N PHE A 118 17.28 2.18 -6.95
CA PHE A 118 17.08 3.63 -7.15
C PHE A 118 18.17 4.29 -8.01
N SER A 119 18.75 3.58 -8.97
CA SER A 119 19.82 4.15 -9.80
C SER A 119 19.29 5.22 -10.75
N LYS A 120 20.04 6.33 -10.87
CA LYS A 120 19.76 7.42 -11.81
C LYS A 120 19.70 6.94 -13.27
N GLN A 121 20.48 5.89 -13.61
CA GLN A 121 20.45 5.27 -14.92
C GLN A 121 19.07 4.69 -15.27
N LEU A 122 18.44 3.94 -14.35
CA LEU A 122 17.11 3.37 -14.56
C LEU A 122 16.02 4.44 -14.43
N PHE A 123 16.17 5.41 -13.52
CA PHE A 123 15.28 6.57 -13.46
C PHE A 123 15.21 7.32 -14.79
N ASN A 124 16.35 7.56 -15.44
CA ASN A 124 16.40 8.24 -16.73
C ASN A 124 15.65 7.51 -17.86
N LYS A 125 15.44 6.18 -17.74
CA LYS A 125 14.63 5.43 -18.73
C LYS A 125 13.13 5.67 -18.58
N MET A 126 12.67 6.07 -17.39
CA MET A 126 11.23 6.21 -17.10
C MET A 126 10.79 7.66 -16.83
N LYS A 127 11.71 8.59 -16.64
CA LYS A 127 11.37 9.97 -16.25
C LYS A 127 10.48 10.71 -17.25
N ASP A 128 10.65 10.47 -18.57
CA ASP A 128 9.78 11.10 -19.56
C ASP A 128 8.36 10.53 -19.52
N THR A 129 8.22 9.23 -19.23
CA THR A 129 6.91 8.61 -18.97
C THR A 129 6.28 9.20 -17.72
N LEU A 130 7.06 9.36 -16.65
CA LEU A 130 6.59 9.96 -15.40
C LEU A 130 6.10 11.40 -15.62
N ARG A 131 6.84 12.19 -16.41
CA ARG A 131 6.47 13.56 -16.77
C ARG A 131 5.14 13.65 -17.52
N ILE A 132 4.85 12.66 -18.38
CA ILE A 132 3.58 12.60 -19.13
C ILE A 132 2.43 12.17 -18.25
N LEU A 133 2.66 11.24 -17.31
CA LEU A 133 1.63 10.72 -16.41
C LEU A 133 1.24 11.73 -15.33
N ASP A 134 2.23 12.28 -14.65
CA ASP A 134 2.04 13.27 -13.58
C ASP A 134 3.27 14.19 -13.47
N TYR A 135 3.09 15.43 -13.87
CA TYR A 135 4.19 16.39 -13.92
C TYR A 135 4.76 16.73 -12.53
N GLU A 136 3.93 16.77 -11.49
CA GLU A 136 4.39 17.00 -10.12
C GLU A 136 5.27 15.86 -9.62
N SER A 137 4.89 14.61 -9.90
CA SER A 137 5.69 13.43 -9.55
C SER A 137 7.04 13.42 -10.28
N TYR A 138 7.05 13.85 -11.54
CA TYR A 138 8.29 14.03 -12.29
C TYR A 138 9.19 15.07 -11.61
N LEU A 139 8.69 16.26 -11.32
CA LEU A 139 9.49 17.32 -10.68
C LEU A 139 10.02 16.86 -9.31
N PHE A 140 9.20 16.17 -8.54
CA PHE A 140 9.57 15.65 -7.23
C PHE A 140 10.80 14.72 -7.30
N PHE A 141 10.76 13.72 -8.17
CA PHE A 141 11.86 12.77 -8.29
C PHE A 141 13.05 13.30 -9.10
N ASP A 142 12.83 14.10 -10.15
CA ASP A 142 13.91 14.69 -10.92
C ASP A 142 14.79 15.60 -10.05
N GLU A 143 14.17 16.39 -9.16
CA GLU A 143 14.88 17.22 -8.19
C GLU A 143 15.66 16.37 -7.18
N LEU A 144 15.01 15.37 -6.57
CA LEU A 144 15.68 14.48 -5.63
C LEU A 144 16.87 13.74 -6.24
N PHE A 145 16.71 13.16 -7.45
CA PHE A 145 17.78 12.47 -8.15
C PHE A 145 18.86 13.41 -8.70
N SER A 146 18.59 14.70 -8.82
CA SER A 146 19.59 15.70 -9.22
C SER A 146 20.48 16.12 -8.06
N LEU A 147 19.92 16.22 -6.85
CA LEU A 147 20.57 16.76 -5.67
C LEU A 147 21.20 15.70 -4.77
N TYR A 148 20.62 14.49 -4.72
CA TYR A 148 21.02 13.49 -3.75
C TYR A 148 21.50 12.18 -4.40
N ASP A 149 22.41 11.51 -3.70
CA ASP A 149 22.77 10.13 -4.04
C ASP A 149 21.57 9.19 -3.80
N LYS A 150 21.48 8.15 -4.65
CA LYS A 150 20.42 7.15 -4.57
C LYS A 150 20.30 6.48 -3.18
N ASP A 151 21.44 6.28 -2.49
CA ASP A 151 21.45 5.64 -1.17
C ASP A 151 20.90 6.58 -0.09
N ILE A 152 21.02 7.89 -0.26
CA ILE A 152 20.38 8.90 0.60
C ILE A 152 18.88 8.88 0.37
N ILE A 153 18.42 9.00 -0.89
CA ILE A 153 16.99 8.97 -1.23
C ILE A 153 16.34 7.71 -0.65
N ARG A 154 16.95 6.55 -0.91
CA ARG A 154 16.43 5.26 -0.45
C ARG A 154 16.37 5.17 1.09
N SER A 155 17.46 5.44 1.79
CA SER A 155 17.54 5.25 3.24
C SER A 155 16.74 6.31 4.03
N ARG A 156 16.46 7.46 3.43
CA ARG A 156 15.76 8.55 4.08
C ARG A 156 14.26 8.57 3.79
N LEU A 157 13.84 8.25 2.57
CA LEU A 157 12.45 8.35 2.15
C LEU A 157 11.73 7.00 2.11
N PHE A 158 12.49 5.90 2.09
CA PHE A 158 11.89 4.57 1.96
C PHE A 158 12.32 3.65 3.09
N ASP A 159 11.37 2.82 3.51
CA ASP A 159 11.60 1.70 4.42
C ASP A 159 11.71 0.42 3.58
N ASP A 160 12.76 -0.36 3.86
CA ASP A 160 13.11 -1.55 3.12
C ASP A 160 13.23 -2.80 4.02
N ASP A 161 12.47 -2.82 5.12
CA ASP A 161 12.52 -3.90 6.12
C ASP A 161 12.14 -5.27 5.51
N GLU A 162 11.26 -5.30 4.50
CA GLU A 162 10.90 -6.51 3.77
C GLU A 162 11.76 -6.71 2.50
N ASP A 163 13.01 -7.04 2.70
CA ASP A 163 14.01 -7.14 1.61
C ASP A 163 13.95 -8.43 0.78
N ARG A 164 13.02 -9.35 1.05
CA ARG A 164 12.99 -10.65 0.39
C ARG A 164 12.22 -10.57 -0.94
N CYS A 165 12.96 -10.46 -2.03
CA CYS A 165 12.40 -10.42 -3.39
C CYS A 165 11.37 -11.54 -3.66
N VAL A 166 11.63 -12.76 -3.18
CA VAL A 166 10.73 -13.92 -3.36
C VAL A 166 9.39 -13.68 -2.64
N VAL A 167 9.44 -13.22 -1.39
CA VAL A 167 8.23 -12.95 -0.59
C VAL A 167 7.41 -11.83 -1.22
N ILE A 168 8.04 -10.71 -1.58
CA ILE A 168 7.36 -9.58 -2.21
C ILE A 168 6.70 -9.96 -3.53
N LYS A 169 7.36 -10.80 -4.35
CA LYS A 169 6.77 -11.34 -5.58
C LYS A 169 5.56 -12.21 -5.29
N GLY A 170 5.62 -13.04 -4.26
CA GLY A 170 4.50 -13.87 -3.82
C GLY A 170 3.31 -13.06 -3.33
N CYS A 171 3.55 -11.91 -2.69
CA CYS A 171 2.52 -11.01 -2.18
C CYS A 171 1.76 -10.25 -3.29
N ASN A 172 2.33 -10.16 -4.49
CA ASN A 172 1.83 -9.27 -5.54
C ASN A 172 1.58 -10.04 -6.85
N ASN A 173 0.31 -10.20 -7.25
CA ASN A 173 -0.06 -10.92 -8.46
C ASN A 173 0.64 -10.41 -9.72
N TYR A 174 0.84 -9.10 -9.83
CA TYR A 174 1.49 -8.49 -10.99
C TYR A 174 3.02 -8.72 -11.04
N LEU A 175 3.65 -9.09 -9.91
CA LEU A 175 5.10 -9.34 -9.80
C LEU A 175 5.48 -10.82 -9.79
N LYS A 176 4.50 -11.71 -9.72
CA LYS A 176 4.72 -13.15 -9.57
C LYS A 176 5.76 -13.69 -10.56
N ASP A 177 5.65 -13.28 -11.80
CA ASP A 177 6.54 -13.65 -12.89
C ASP A 177 6.54 -12.56 -14.00
N GLU A 178 7.39 -12.75 -15.01
CA GLU A 178 7.51 -11.81 -16.12
C GLU A 178 6.25 -11.74 -16.98
N GLU A 179 5.48 -12.81 -17.09
CA GLU A 179 4.22 -12.86 -17.85
C GLU A 179 3.18 -11.97 -17.16
N SER A 180 3.01 -12.11 -15.83
CA SER A 180 2.11 -11.30 -15.02
C SER A 180 2.48 -9.81 -15.08
N TYR A 181 3.76 -9.51 -15.00
CA TYR A 181 4.27 -8.15 -15.16
C TYR A 181 3.94 -7.57 -16.53
N ASN A 182 4.21 -8.32 -17.59
CA ASN A 182 3.94 -7.88 -18.97
C ASN A 182 2.43 -7.73 -19.24
N ARG A 183 1.59 -8.56 -18.63
CA ARG A 183 0.13 -8.40 -18.64
C ARG A 183 -0.27 -7.06 -18.03
N LEU A 184 0.23 -6.71 -16.83
CA LEU A 184 -0.04 -5.40 -16.24
C LEU A 184 0.49 -4.29 -17.14
N LYS A 185 1.73 -4.40 -17.62
CA LYS A 185 2.38 -3.42 -18.51
C LYS A 185 1.55 -3.11 -19.76
N SER A 186 0.87 -4.12 -20.32
CA SER A 186 0.04 -3.94 -21.53
C SER A 186 -1.21 -3.09 -21.30
N ILE A 187 -1.73 -3.05 -20.07
CA ILE A 187 -2.98 -2.37 -19.74
C ILE A 187 -2.79 -1.10 -18.89
N ILE A 188 -1.66 -0.99 -18.18
CA ILE A 188 -1.47 0.05 -17.14
C ILE A 188 -1.46 1.48 -17.65
N ARG A 189 -1.22 1.69 -18.95
CA ARG A 189 -1.31 3.04 -19.56
C ARG A 189 -2.71 3.67 -19.46
N LYS A 190 -3.72 2.87 -19.15
CA LYS A 190 -5.11 3.30 -18.95
C LYS A 190 -5.44 3.57 -17.49
N ILE A 191 -4.50 3.37 -16.57
CA ILE A 191 -4.75 3.60 -15.16
C ILE A 191 -4.95 5.07 -14.89
N THR A 192 -6.03 5.36 -14.18
CA THR A 192 -6.28 6.66 -13.56
C THR A 192 -6.75 6.39 -12.14
N PHE A 193 -6.36 7.24 -11.22
CA PHE A 193 -6.88 7.21 -9.86
C PHE A 193 -7.05 8.63 -9.32
N ARG A 194 -8.03 8.79 -8.44
CA ARG A 194 -8.17 10.00 -7.63
C ARG A 194 -7.27 9.86 -6.41
N TYR A 195 -6.68 10.94 -5.97
CA TYR A 195 -5.87 10.97 -4.76
C TYR A 195 -6.45 11.92 -3.72
N VAL A 196 -6.52 11.44 -2.49
CA VAL A 196 -6.95 12.21 -1.32
C VAL A 196 -5.79 12.19 -0.32
N ASN A 197 -5.10 13.32 -0.16
CA ASN A 197 -4.09 13.46 0.88
C ASN A 197 -4.77 13.84 2.19
N GLY A 198 -4.64 12.98 3.20
CA GLY A 198 -5.22 13.24 4.52
C GLY A 198 -5.48 11.98 5.32
N ASN A 199 -5.81 12.20 6.58
CA ASN A 199 -6.16 11.15 7.51
C ASN A 199 -7.61 10.68 7.23
N ILE A 200 -7.82 9.40 6.99
CA ILE A 200 -9.15 8.82 6.70
C ILE A 200 -10.18 9.06 7.81
N PHE A 201 -9.71 9.19 9.05
CA PHE A 201 -10.59 9.45 10.20
C PHE A 201 -11.22 10.85 10.14
N ASP A 202 -10.47 11.82 9.65
CA ASP A 202 -10.80 13.25 9.71
C ASP A 202 -11.18 13.82 8.33
N SER A 203 -10.78 13.15 7.24
CA SER A 203 -11.01 13.62 5.87
C SER A 203 -12.43 13.29 5.38
N ASP A 204 -13.01 14.20 4.60
CA ASP A 204 -14.24 13.97 3.86
C ASP A 204 -13.91 13.28 2.54
N ILE A 205 -14.04 11.96 2.52
CA ILE A 205 -13.92 11.19 1.30
C ILE A 205 -15.25 11.22 0.55
N ASN A 206 -15.24 11.89 -0.59
CA ASN A 206 -16.42 12.02 -1.43
C ASN A 206 -16.64 10.75 -2.27
N GLY A 207 -17.89 10.26 -2.26
CA GLY A 207 -18.34 9.15 -3.09
C GLY A 207 -18.63 7.88 -2.31
N LYS A 208 -19.32 6.96 -3.00
CA LYS A 208 -19.62 5.62 -2.49
C LYS A 208 -18.86 4.58 -3.29
N PHE A 209 -18.29 3.61 -2.59
CA PHE A 209 -17.42 2.59 -3.13
C PHE A 209 -18.01 1.20 -2.98
N ASP A 210 -17.72 0.34 -3.93
CA ASP A 210 -18.08 -1.08 -3.86
C ASP A 210 -17.10 -1.82 -2.94
N ASN A 211 -15.82 -1.41 -2.96
CA ASN A 211 -14.77 -2.01 -2.14
C ASN A 211 -13.98 -0.92 -1.42
N ILE A 212 -13.65 -1.14 -0.14
CA ILE A 212 -12.83 -0.25 0.68
C ILE A 212 -11.72 -1.08 1.33
N PHE A 213 -10.45 -0.72 1.08
CA PHE A 213 -9.29 -1.38 1.67
C PHE A 213 -8.61 -0.46 2.69
N LEU A 214 -8.69 -0.85 3.95
CA LEU A 214 -8.14 -0.08 5.06
C LEU A 214 -6.73 -0.49 5.47
N SER A 215 -6.17 -1.54 4.82
CA SER A 215 -4.86 -2.05 5.19
C SER A 215 -4.79 -2.35 6.71
N ASN A 216 -3.66 -2.09 7.32
CA ASN A 216 -3.42 -2.34 8.75
C ASN A 216 -3.77 -1.15 9.66
N LEU A 217 -4.69 -0.28 9.28
CA LEU A 217 -5.11 0.86 10.11
C LEU A 217 -5.52 0.47 11.53
N CYS A 218 -6.06 -0.73 11.71
CA CYS A 218 -6.43 -1.25 13.01
C CYS A 218 -5.25 -1.44 13.96
N THR A 219 -4.00 -1.50 13.47
CA THR A 219 -2.80 -1.62 14.32
C THR A 219 -2.34 -0.29 14.89
N ILE A 220 -2.67 0.81 14.22
CA ILE A 220 -2.19 2.15 14.55
C ILE A 220 -3.27 3.04 15.19
N THR A 221 -4.48 2.52 15.41
CA THR A 221 -5.59 3.29 15.98
C THR A 221 -6.24 2.57 17.17
N SER A 222 -6.96 3.31 18.02
CA SER A 222 -7.77 2.68 19.06
C SER A 222 -8.99 1.96 18.48
N LEU A 223 -9.53 0.99 19.23
CA LEU A 223 -10.69 0.24 18.78
C LEU A 223 -11.94 1.12 18.67
N GLU A 224 -12.10 2.07 19.57
CA GLU A 224 -13.21 3.04 19.54
C GLU A 224 -13.16 3.86 18.27
N ARG A 225 -11.98 4.39 17.93
CA ARG A 225 -11.79 5.20 16.72
C ARG A 225 -11.97 4.37 15.45
N LEU A 226 -11.53 3.11 15.47
CA LEU A 226 -11.79 2.17 14.36
C LEU A 226 -13.29 1.93 14.19
N LYS A 227 -14.02 1.72 15.29
CA LYS A 227 -15.48 1.51 15.28
C LYS A 227 -16.23 2.71 14.71
N GLU A 228 -15.83 3.92 15.11
CA GLU A 228 -16.39 5.17 14.58
C GLU A 228 -16.11 5.30 13.07
N LEU A 229 -14.89 4.98 12.63
CA LEU A 229 -14.54 4.99 11.21
C LEU A 229 -15.39 4.01 10.41
N LEU A 230 -15.51 2.76 10.87
CA LEU A 230 -16.31 1.75 10.16
C LEU A 230 -17.78 2.18 10.05
N LYS A 231 -18.34 2.76 11.11
CA LYS A 231 -19.69 3.31 11.07
C LYS A 231 -19.82 4.46 10.06
N LYS A 232 -18.88 5.41 10.07
CA LYS A 232 -18.82 6.52 9.11
C LYS A 232 -18.76 6.01 7.67
N LEU A 233 -17.89 5.03 7.40
CA LEU A 233 -17.73 4.45 6.07
C LEU A 233 -18.99 3.70 5.62
N ASP A 234 -19.61 2.92 6.50
CA ASP A 234 -20.82 2.15 6.20
C ASP A 234 -22.00 3.07 5.84
N GLU A 235 -22.16 4.15 6.55
CA GLU A 235 -23.25 5.12 6.33
C GLU A 235 -23.01 5.97 5.07
N ASN A 236 -21.78 6.46 4.86
CA ASN A 236 -21.51 7.50 3.89
C ASN A 236 -20.78 7.03 2.62
N ASN A 237 -19.91 6.03 2.74
CA ASN A 237 -18.96 5.69 1.68
C ASN A 237 -19.10 4.26 1.14
N LEU A 238 -19.76 3.34 1.85
CA LEU A 238 -19.94 1.98 1.38
C LEU A 238 -21.29 1.85 0.65
N LYS A 239 -21.25 1.28 -0.56
CA LYS A 239 -22.47 0.92 -1.30
C LYS A 239 -23.15 -0.29 -0.66
N ASP A 240 -24.42 -0.49 -0.96
CA ASP A 240 -25.12 -1.73 -0.66
C ASP A 240 -24.41 -2.91 -1.32
N ARG A 241 -24.25 -4.01 -0.61
CA ARG A 241 -23.44 -5.17 -0.99
C ARG A 241 -21.94 -4.88 -1.13
N GLY A 242 -21.48 -3.71 -0.71
CA GLY A 242 -20.06 -3.36 -0.70
C GLY A 242 -19.28 -4.11 0.36
N SER A 243 -17.97 -4.13 0.22
CA SER A 243 -17.06 -4.84 1.11
C SER A 243 -15.99 -3.93 1.67
N VAL A 244 -15.62 -4.15 2.94
CA VAL A 244 -14.49 -3.49 3.59
C VAL A 244 -13.46 -4.54 3.96
N LEU A 245 -12.22 -4.35 3.57
CA LEU A 245 -11.08 -5.12 4.01
C LEU A 245 -10.39 -4.38 5.16
N ILE A 246 -10.24 -5.08 6.27
CA ILE A 246 -9.44 -4.67 7.41
C ILE A 246 -8.27 -5.65 7.47
N GLY A 247 -7.13 -5.25 7.08
CA GLY A 247 -5.88 -5.96 7.28
C GLY A 247 -5.35 -5.57 8.62
N TYR A 248 -4.45 -6.18 9.00
CA TYR A 248 -4.18 -7.54 9.31
C TYR A 248 -3.07 -7.51 10.30
N LEU A 249 -2.89 -8.55 10.94
CA LEU A 249 -2.13 -8.54 12.12
C LEU A 249 -1.31 -9.77 12.23
N TRP A 250 -0.16 -9.50 12.55
CA TRP A 250 0.98 -10.31 12.86
C TRP A 250 0.56 -11.38 13.84
N ASN A 251 0.44 -12.63 13.38
CA ASN A 251 0.23 -13.81 14.17
C ASN A 251 -1.17 -13.98 14.81
N THR A 252 -1.95 -14.87 14.23
CA THR A 252 -3.29 -15.24 14.71
C THR A 252 -3.30 -16.36 15.74
N HIS A 253 -2.19 -17.04 15.98
CA HIS A 253 -2.06 -18.04 17.03
C HIS A 253 -1.64 -17.36 18.33
N PHE A 254 -2.65 -17.08 19.09
CA PHE A 254 -2.56 -16.39 20.31
C PHE A 254 -2.75 -17.38 21.46
N ASP A 255 -1.72 -17.61 22.23
CA ASP A 255 -1.85 -18.27 23.52
C ASP A 255 -2.18 -17.20 24.58
N GLU A 256 -3.44 -17.12 24.96
CA GLU A 256 -3.93 -16.18 25.98
C GLU A 256 -3.16 -16.27 27.29
N ASN A 257 -2.47 -17.39 27.55
CA ASN A 257 -1.74 -17.65 28.78
C ASN A 257 -0.32 -17.09 28.80
N ASN A 258 0.23 -16.69 27.65
CA ASN A 258 1.62 -16.20 27.53
C ASN A 258 1.75 -14.66 27.44
N TYR A 259 0.68 -13.93 27.70
CA TYR A 259 0.63 -12.48 27.53
C TYR A 259 1.28 -11.68 28.64
N LYS A 260 2.27 -10.90 28.28
CA LYS A 260 2.62 -9.67 29.00
C LYS A 260 1.72 -8.55 28.49
N ASP A 261 1.16 -7.76 29.38
CA ASP A 261 0.17 -6.72 29.07
C ASP A 261 0.54 -5.76 27.91
N ASN A 262 1.83 -5.56 27.67
CA ASN A 262 2.36 -4.70 26.61
C ASN A 262 2.21 -5.29 25.20
N ILE A 263 1.96 -6.59 25.06
CA ILE A 263 1.82 -7.28 23.78
C ILE A 263 0.37 -7.25 23.29
N LYS A 264 -0.61 -7.07 24.19
CA LYS A 264 -2.04 -6.94 23.85
C LYS A 264 -2.32 -5.79 22.87
N GLU A 265 -1.54 -4.71 22.94
CA GLU A 265 -1.66 -3.58 22.01
C GLU A 265 -1.12 -3.87 20.62
N VAL A 266 -0.14 -4.76 20.51
CA VAL A 266 0.51 -5.11 19.25
C VAL A 266 -0.35 -6.09 18.43
N TYR A 267 -1.15 -6.94 19.08
CA TYR A 267 -1.96 -7.96 18.41
C TYR A 267 -3.46 -7.66 18.55
N LYS A 268 -3.93 -6.67 17.81
CA LYS A 268 -5.32 -6.20 17.90
C LYS A 268 -6.34 -7.07 17.15
N MET A 269 -5.92 -8.08 16.38
CA MET A 269 -6.86 -8.85 15.55
C MET A 269 -7.94 -9.61 16.36
N PRO A 270 -7.63 -10.33 17.43
CA PRO A 270 -8.67 -10.94 18.24
C PRO A 270 -9.65 -9.90 18.79
N ILE A 271 -9.14 -8.77 19.25
CA ILE A 271 -9.92 -7.65 19.75
C ILE A 271 -10.73 -6.99 18.63
N THR A 272 -10.13 -6.77 17.46
CA THR A 272 -10.83 -6.25 16.28
C THR A 272 -11.96 -7.18 15.85
N ARG A 273 -11.73 -8.49 15.89
CA ARG A 273 -12.75 -9.49 15.59
C ARG A 273 -13.91 -9.46 16.60
N GLU A 274 -13.62 -9.29 17.89
CA GLU A 274 -14.65 -9.11 18.93
C GLU A 274 -15.46 -7.84 18.69
N VAL A 275 -14.78 -6.71 18.42
CA VAL A 275 -15.47 -5.46 18.10
C VAL A 275 -16.34 -5.61 16.86
N LEU A 276 -15.86 -6.30 15.83
CA LEU A 276 -16.62 -6.52 14.60
C LEU A 276 -17.78 -7.49 14.77
N LYS A 277 -17.80 -8.34 15.82
CA LYS A 277 -19.01 -9.14 16.12
C LYS A 277 -20.24 -8.28 16.35
N ASP A 278 -20.08 -7.09 16.88
CA ASP A 278 -21.18 -6.13 17.05
C ASP A 278 -21.72 -5.63 15.70
N TYR A 279 -20.93 -5.72 14.62
CA TYR A 279 -21.32 -5.43 13.24
C TYR A 279 -21.79 -6.67 12.47
N ILE A 280 -21.63 -7.88 13.02
CA ILE A 280 -22.27 -9.10 12.48
C ILE A 280 -23.75 -9.04 12.87
N THR A 281 -24.44 -8.18 12.20
CA THR A 281 -25.88 -8.01 12.31
C THR A 281 -26.55 -8.75 11.15
N GLU A 282 -27.88 -8.68 11.10
CA GLU A 282 -28.63 -9.14 9.93
C GLU A 282 -28.19 -8.48 8.63
N SER A 283 -27.53 -7.29 8.69
CA SER A 283 -27.08 -6.51 7.54
C SER A 283 -25.68 -6.79 7.05
N HIS A 284 -24.85 -7.57 7.76
CA HIS A 284 -23.45 -7.81 7.39
C HIS A 284 -23.02 -9.27 7.55
N SER A 285 -21.95 -9.63 6.84
CA SER A 285 -21.25 -10.91 6.97
C SER A 285 -19.75 -10.69 7.07
N ILE A 286 -19.04 -11.55 7.78
CA ILE A 286 -17.58 -11.50 7.93
C ILE A 286 -16.95 -12.76 7.35
N ILE A 287 -15.89 -12.56 6.56
CA ILE A 287 -15.05 -13.60 6.00
C ILE A 287 -13.63 -13.35 6.53
N GLY A 288 -13.04 -14.35 7.16
CA GLY A 288 -11.62 -14.33 7.51
C GLY A 288 -10.79 -15.02 6.42
N VAL A 289 -9.77 -14.35 5.95
CA VAL A 289 -8.82 -14.90 4.98
C VAL A 289 -7.46 -15.01 5.64
N ARG A 290 -6.92 -16.22 5.69
CA ARG A 290 -5.58 -16.46 6.25
C ARG A 290 -4.51 -16.22 5.20
N ASP A 291 -3.41 -15.63 5.63
CA ASP A 291 -2.21 -15.54 4.81
C ASP A 291 -1.59 -16.93 4.61
N ILE A 292 -1.32 -17.26 3.38
CA ILE A 292 -0.75 -18.54 2.96
C ILE A 292 0.74 -18.48 2.62
N LEU A 293 1.38 -17.31 2.73
CA LEU A 293 2.81 -17.15 2.40
C LEU A 293 3.74 -17.86 3.39
N TRP A 294 3.31 -18.01 4.62
CA TRP A 294 4.10 -18.60 5.66
C TRP A 294 3.74 -20.08 5.79
N GLU A 295 4.73 -20.97 5.62
CA GLU A 295 4.55 -22.41 5.82
C GLU A 295 4.22 -22.75 7.28
N GLU A 296 4.74 -21.97 8.22
CA GLU A 296 4.50 -22.13 9.65
C GLU A 296 3.15 -21.54 10.04
N GLU A 297 2.25 -22.36 10.54
CA GLU A 297 0.89 -21.95 10.97
C GLU A 297 0.90 -20.80 11.98
N GLU A 298 1.92 -20.77 12.84
CA GLU A 298 2.14 -19.77 13.88
C GLU A 298 2.46 -18.36 13.36
N LYS A 299 2.83 -18.24 12.08
CA LYS A 299 3.21 -16.98 11.44
C LYS A 299 2.19 -16.49 10.41
N ARG A 300 1.02 -17.10 10.36
CA ARG A 300 -0.03 -16.72 9.41
C ARG A 300 -0.78 -15.49 9.88
N ASP A 301 -0.82 -14.50 9.03
CA ASP A 301 -1.64 -13.32 9.23
C ASP A 301 -3.09 -13.55 8.80
N LEU A 302 -4.00 -12.71 9.27
CA LEU A 302 -5.41 -12.79 8.93
C LEU A 302 -5.91 -11.42 8.49
N VAL A 303 -6.59 -11.36 7.36
CA VAL A 303 -7.40 -10.20 6.99
C VAL A 303 -8.88 -10.50 7.22
N LEU A 304 -9.64 -9.50 7.58
CA LEU A 304 -11.09 -9.58 7.72
C LEU A 304 -11.74 -8.84 6.55
N ILE A 305 -12.64 -9.53 5.88
CA ILE A 305 -13.51 -8.93 4.88
C ILE A 305 -14.91 -8.88 5.47
N TYR A 306 -15.39 -7.68 5.65
CA TYR A 306 -16.71 -7.41 6.14
C TYR A 306 -17.57 -6.93 4.95
N ARG A 307 -18.73 -7.55 4.78
CA ARG A 307 -19.59 -7.31 3.61
C ARG A 307 -20.98 -6.89 4.05
N LYS A 308 -21.43 -5.76 3.54
CA LYS A 308 -22.81 -5.29 3.67
C LYS A 308 -23.74 -6.19 2.86
N LYS A 309 -24.85 -6.63 3.46
CA LYS A 309 -25.85 -7.51 2.81
C LYS A 309 -26.76 -6.76 1.88
#